data_631ac470b91924f56fb33a65d250c2a1
#
_entry.id   631ac470b91924f56fb33a65d250c2a1
#
_cell.length_a   1.000
_cell.length_b   1.000
_cell.length_c   1.000
_cell.angle_alpha   90.00
_cell.angle_beta   90.00
_cell.angle_gamma   90.00
#
_symmetry.space_group_name_H-M   'P 1'
#
loop_
_entity.id
_entity.type
_entity.pdbx_description
1 polymer ?
#
loop_
_entity_poly.entity_id
_entity_poly.type
_entity_poly.pdbx_seq_one_letter_code
_entity_poly.pdbx_strand_id
1 'polypeptide(L)'
;MSKDIIQGVWLSGKVHIITNQVVKEQIKPIAAGQTVVADCSHLLVFAAWDTYTAERINKVYDHLTEVRGFTNAGLDNYRQRLLNGYPPRDAEVNFAHAARQAYIAFSMAIVAAAFEGVDATPMEGFDPAALDELLGLREN
;
A
#
# COMPACT_ATOMS: atom_id res chain seq x y z
N MET A 1 15.38 6.92 6.22
CA MET A 1 14.68 5.76 5.65
C MET A 1 15.72 4.82 5.07
N SER A 2 15.74 3.57 5.46
CA SER A 2 16.71 2.58 4.94
C SER A 2 16.53 2.44 3.43
N LYS A 3 17.66 2.34 2.67
CA LYS A 3 17.65 2.16 1.21
C LYS A 3 17.00 0.84 0.75
N ASP A 4 16.64 -0.03 1.69
CA ASP A 4 16.14 -1.38 1.47
C ASP A 4 14.61 -1.49 1.64
N ILE A 5 13.91 -0.33 1.71
CA ILE A 5 12.44 -0.26 1.67
C ILE A 5 12.04 0.62 0.48
N ILE A 6 11.41 0.00 -0.51
CA ILE A 6 10.84 0.67 -1.67
C ILE A 6 9.35 0.86 -1.44
N GLN A 7 8.83 2.05 -1.72
CA GLN A 7 7.42 2.36 -1.58
C GLN A 7 6.78 2.62 -2.94
N GLY A 8 5.68 1.91 -3.22
CA GLY A 8 4.77 2.22 -4.31
C GLY A 8 3.49 2.84 -3.75
N VAL A 9 2.96 3.86 -4.40
CA VAL A 9 1.73 4.55 -4.01
C VAL A 9 0.66 4.34 -5.06
N TRP A 10 -0.57 3.98 -4.62
CA TRP A 10 -1.76 4.00 -5.45
C TRP A 10 -2.87 4.81 -4.77
N LEU A 11 -3.99 5.04 -5.47
CA LEU A 11 -5.04 5.93 -4.97
C LEU A 11 -5.56 5.57 -3.57
N SER A 12 -5.58 4.30 -3.23
CA SER A 12 -6.20 3.79 -2.00
C SER A 12 -5.19 3.35 -0.93
N GLY A 13 -3.88 3.49 -1.17
CA GLY A 13 -2.89 3.02 -0.22
C GLY A 13 -1.45 3.09 -0.70
N LYS A 14 -0.59 2.33 -0.02
CA LYS A 14 0.82 2.17 -0.33
C LYS A 14 1.21 0.69 -0.29
N VAL A 15 2.18 0.29 -1.11
CA VAL A 15 2.90 -0.97 -0.95
C VAL A 15 4.31 -0.68 -0.46
N HIS A 16 4.76 -1.41 0.55
CA HIS A 16 6.12 -1.37 1.04
C HIS A 16 6.80 -2.68 0.67
N ILE A 17 7.90 -2.60 -0.06
CA ILE A 17 8.74 -3.75 -0.43
C ILE A 17 9.96 -3.72 0.48
N ILE A 18 10.07 -4.72 1.34
CA ILE A 18 11.07 -4.80 2.40
C ILE A 18 12.04 -5.93 2.07
N THR A 19 13.31 -5.58 1.86
CA THR A 19 14.41 -6.53 1.63
C THR A 19 15.41 -6.54 2.79
N ASN A 20 15.36 -5.52 3.67
CA ASN A 20 16.24 -5.39 4.82
C ASN A 20 15.98 -6.52 5.84
N GLN A 21 17.00 -7.37 6.07
CA GLN A 21 16.90 -8.52 6.94
C GLN A 21 16.59 -8.13 8.40
N VAL A 22 17.17 -7.04 8.90
CA VAL A 22 16.93 -6.58 10.28
C VAL A 22 15.46 -6.19 10.46
N VAL A 23 14.88 -5.49 9.50
CA VAL A 23 13.45 -5.11 9.54
C VAL A 23 12.55 -6.34 9.47
N LYS A 24 12.87 -7.32 8.62
CA LYS A 24 12.12 -8.58 8.54
C LYS A 24 12.16 -9.36 9.84
N GLU A 25 13.32 -9.43 10.51
CA GLU A 25 13.45 -10.06 11.83
C GLU A 25 12.64 -9.33 12.92
N GLN A 26 12.50 -8.00 12.82
CA GLN A 26 11.65 -7.21 13.71
C GLN A 26 10.15 -7.44 13.45
N ILE A 27 9.77 -7.72 12.20
CA ILE A 27 8.39 -8.02 11.83
C ILE A 27 7.99 -9.45 12.24
N LYS A 28 8.90 -10.39 12.23
CA LYS A 28 8.63 -11.80 12.54
C LYS A 28 7.84 -12.03 13.84
N PRO A 29 8.19 -11.45 15.01
CA PRO A 29 7.39 -11.60 16.22
C PRO A 29 5.99 -10.97 16.09
N ILE A 30 5.85 -9.89 15.33
CA ILE A 30 4.57 -9.23 15.03
C ILE A 30 3.67 -10.18 14.22
N ALA A 31 4.25 -11.02 13.37
CA ALA A 31 3.59 -12.02 12.53
C ALA A 31 3.57 -13.42 13.19
N ALA A 32 3.28 -13.49 14.48
CA ALA A 32 3.16 -14.74 15.25
C ALA A 32 4.40 -15.65 15.17
N GLY A 33 5.59 -15.08 14.99
CA GLY A 33 6.86 -15.82 14.92
C GLY A 33 7.08 -16.61 13.63
N GLN A 34 6.29 -16.37 12.59
CA GLN A 34 6.37 -17.09 11.32
C GLN A 34 7.72 -16.84 10.63
N THR A 35 8.51 -17.89 10.44
CA THR A 35 9.88 -17.77 9.91
C THR A 35 9.91 -17.28 8.47
N VAL A 36 8.88 -17.59 7.68
CA VAL A 36 8.77 -17.16 6.27
C VAL A 36 8.91 -15.65 6.10
N VAL A 37 8.52 -14.85 7.11
CA VAL A 37 8.68 -13.39 7.12
C VAL A 37 10.15 -12.97 7.04
N ALA A 38 11.00 -13.65 7.76
CA ALA A 38 12.44 -13.39 7.77
C ALA A 38 13.17 -14.10 6.63
N ASP A 39 12.72 -15.31 6.26
CA ASP A 39 13.38 -16.17 5.28
C ASP A 39 13.11 -15.75 3.82
N CYS A 40 12.02 -15.03 3.55
CA CYS A 40 11.69 -14.57 2.20
C CYS A 40 12.73 -13.56 1.67
N SER A 41 12.91 -13.51 0.35
CA SER A 41 13.75 -12.49 -0.30
C SER A 41 13.12 -11.10 -0.18
N HIS A 42 11.83 -11.00 -0.42
CA HIS A 42 11.06 -9.77 -0.42
C HIS A 42 9.79 -9.94 0.41
N LEU A 43 9.56 -9.03 1.35
CA LEU A 43 8.31 -8.94 2.08
C LEU A 43 7.52 -7.74 1.54
N LEU A 44 6.30 -7.98 1.05
CA LEU A 44 5.41 -6.94 0.54
C LEU A 44 4.32 -6.66 1.57
N VAL A 45 4.24 -5.41 2.03
CA VAL A 45 3.19 -4.95 2.94
C VAL A 45 2.26 -4.01 2.19
N PHE A 46 0.98 -4.39 2.10
CA PHE A 46 -0.07 -3.60 1.46
C PHE A 46 -0.81 -2.81 2.54
N ALA A 47 -0.57 -1.51 2.59
CA ALA A 47 -1.17 -0.60 3.56
C ALA A 47 -2.32 0.20 2.92
N ALA A 48 -3.52 0.03 3.42
CA ALA A 48 -4.68 0.83 3.00
C ALA A 48 -4.71 2.18 3.72
N TRP A 49 -5.21 3.23 3.06
CA TRP A 49 -5.46 4.50 3.72
C TRP A 49 -6.59 4.37 4.76
N ASP A 50 -6.42 5.02 5.89
CA ASP A 50 -7.45 5.20 6.91
C ASP A 50 -8.62 6.04 6.38
N THR A 51 -8.34 7.02 5.52
CA THR A 51 -9.33 7.82 4.81
C THR A 51 -8.73 8.43 3.53
N TYR A 52 -9.58 8.98 2.69
CA TYR A 52 -9.17 9.75 1.50
C TYR A 52 -9.12 11.23 1.83
N THR A 53 -7.95 11.85 1.74
CA THR A 53 -7.79 13.29 1.84
C THR A 53 -7.59 13.92 0.46
N ALA A 54 -7.91 15.23 0.34
CA ALA A 54 -7.63 15.96 -0.89
C ALA A 54 -6.14 15.94 -1.26
N GLU A 55 -5.26 16.00 -0.26
CA GLU A 55 -3.82 15.94 -0.44
C GLU A 55 -3.38 14.59 -1.06
N ARG A 56 -3.86 13.47 -0.52
CA ARG A 56 -3.55 12.11 -1.02
C ARG A 56 -4.02 11.94 -2.47
N ILE A 57 -5.24 12.38 -2.78
CA ILE A 57 -5.78 12.34 -4.15
C ILE A 57 -4.91 13.19 -5.08
N ASN A 58 -4.62 14.42 -4.70
CA ASN A 58 -3.82 15.33 -5.51
C ASN A 58 -2.43 14.76 -5.78
N LYS A 59 -1.74 14.25 -4.77
CA LYS A 59 -0.40 13.66 -4.90
C LYS A 59 -0.34 12.52 -5.92
N VAL A 60 -1.36 11.66 -5.93
CA VAL A 60 -1.43 10.56 -6.92
C VAL A 60 -1.65 11.10 -8.33
N TYR A 61 -2.52 12.11 -8.50
CA TYR A 61 -2.78 12.70 -9.80
C TYR A 61 -1.62 13.53 -10.33
N ASP A 62 -0.94 14.27 -9.47
CA ASP A 62 0.25 15.03 -9.84
C ASP A 62 1.35 14.08 -10.33
N HIS A 63 1.59 12.99 -9.62
CA HIS A 63 2.53 11.95 -10.05
C HIS A 63 2.09 11.28 -11.37
N LEU A 64 0.80 10.98 -11.52
CA LEU A 64 0.29 10.39 -12.74
C LEU A 64 0.52 11.30 -13.98
N THR A 65 0.27 12.61 -13.82
CA THR A 65 0.49 13.59 -14.89
C THR A 65 1.96 13.81 -15.19
N GLU A 66 2.81 13.81 -14.16
CA GLU A 66 4.27 13.86 -14.30
C GLU A 66 4.81 12.67 -15.11
N VAL A 67 4.45 11.44 -14.72
CA VAL A 67 4.90 10.22 -15.40
C VAL A 67 4.40 10.14 -16.85
N ARG A 68 3.16 10.57 -17.09
CA ARG A 68 2.58 10.57 -18.44
C ARG A 68 3.07 11.73 -19.31
N GLY A 69 3.58 12.80 -18.71
CA GLY A 69 4.03 14.01 -19.42
C GLY A 69 2.89 14.85 -20.00
N PHE A 70 1.63 14.58 -19.64
CA PHE A 70 0.46 15.35 -20.08
C PHE A 70 -0.70 15.26 -19.10
N THR A 71 -1.59 16.26 -19.19
CA THR A 71 -2.94 16.22 -18.61
C THR A 71 -3.97 16.51 -19.70
N ASN A 72 -5.24 16.25 -19.41
CA ASN A 72 -6.37 16.60 -20.27
C ASN A 72 -7.63 16.81 -19.42
N ALA A 73 -8.65 17.43 -20.03
CA ALA A 73 -9.91 17.74 -19.37
C ALA A 73 -10.61 16.51 -18.76
N GLY A 74 -10.44 15.32 -19.34
CA GLY A 74 -11.00 14.08 -18.81
C GLY A 74 -10.35 13.67 -17.48
N LEU A 75 -9.01 13.75 -17.39
CA LEU A 75 -8.25 13.49 -16.17
C LEU A 75 -8.58 14.52 -15.08
N ASP A 76 -8.64 15.80 -15.46
CA ASP A 76 -8.95 16.89 -14.52
C ASP A 76 -10.38 16.76 -13.97
N ASN A 77 -11.35 16.47 -14.83
CA ASN A 77 -12.74 16.23 -14.42
C ASN A 77 -12.85 15.00 -13.50
N TYR A 78 -12.12 13.93 -13.78
CA TYR A 78 -12.12 12.74 -12.93
C TYR A 78 -11.47 13.02 -11.57
N ARG A 79 -10.35 13.76 -11.53
CA ARG A 79 -9.74 14.25 -10.29
C ARG A 79 -10.73 15.05 -9.45
N GLN A 80 -11.47 16.00 -10.06
CA GLN A 80 -12.48 16.79 -9.36
C GLN A 80 -13.63 15.93 -8.81
N ARG A 81 -14.06 14.91 -9.55
CA ARG A 81 -15.08 13.97 -9.06
C ARG A 81 -14.59 13.21 -7.80
N LEU A 82 -13.34 12.80 -7.77
CA LEU A 82 -12.77 12.14 -6.59
C LEU A 82 -12.66 13.10 -5.41
N LEU A 83 -12.16 14.31 -5.63
CA LEU A 83 -12.05 15.35 -4.60
C LEU A 83 -13.40 15.73 -3.98
N ASN A 84 -14.45 15.75 -4.79
CA ASN A 84 -15.81 16.05 -4.31
C ASN A 84 -16.50 14.85 -3.68
N GLY A 85 -16.12 13.64 -4.05
CA GLY A 85 -16.81 12.42 -3.66
C GLY A 85 -16.23 11.67 -2.48
N TYR A 86 -14.90 11.65 -2.29
CA TYR A 86 -14.26 10.82 -1.28
C TYR A 86 -13.98 11.55 0.05
N PRO A 87 -13.36 12.74 0.09
CA PRO A 87 -13.03 13.39 1.35
C PRO A 87 -14.22 13.68 2.28
N PRO A 88 -15.43 14.01 1.76
CA PRO A 88 -16.59 14.25 2.63
C PRO A 88 -17.27 12.97 3.17
N ARG A 89 -16.84 11.78 2.73
CA ARG A 89 -17.41 10.53 3.24
C ARG A 89 -16.93 10.25 4.65
N ASP A 90 -17.73 9.45 5.36
CA ASP A 90 -17.33 8.85 6.62
C ASP A 90 -16.00 8.09 6.50
N ALA A 91 -15.11 8.24 7.49
CA ALA A 91 -13.78 7.65 7.46
C ALA A 91 -13.83 6.11 7.43
N GLU A 92 -14.78 5.49 8.14
CA GLU A 92 -14.95 4.03 8.15
C GLU A 92 -15.37 3.52 6.77
N VAL A 93 -16.25 4.24 6.08
CA VAL A 93 -16.66 3.92 4.70
C VAL A 93 -15.48 4.03 3.74
N ASN A 94 -14.66 5.07 3.90
CA ASN A 94 -13.46 5.27 3.10
C ASN A 94 -12.43 4.16 3.37
N PHE A 95 -12.17 3.83 4.63
CA PHE A 95 -11.27 2.76 5.01
C PHE A 95 -11.73 1.41 4.45
N ALA A 96 -13.00 1.06 4.60
CA ALA A 96 -13.55 -0.18 4.05
C ALA A 96 -13.40 -0.26 2.51
N HIS A 97 -13.51 0.88 1.80
CA HIS A 97 -13.23 0.93 0.37
C HIS A 97 -11.74 0.74 0.09
N ALA A 98 -10.86 1.47 0.79
CA ALA A 98 -9.41 1.38 0.61
C ALA A 98 -8.88 -0.03 0.89
N ALA A 99 -9.37 -0.69 1.94
CA ALA A 99 -9.02 -2.06 2.28
C ALA A 99 -9.37 -3.04 1.14
N ARG A 100 -10.57 -2.94 0.56
CA ARG A 100 -10.93 -3.78 -0.60
C ARG A 100 -9.99 -3.56 -1.80
N GLN A 101 -9.57 -2.32 -2.04
CA GLN A 101 -8.61 -2.03 -3.12
C GLN A 101 -7.22 -2.61 -2.80
N ALA A 102 -6.80 -2.60 -1.53
CA ALA A 102 -5.56 -3.25 -1.11
C ALA A 102 -5.61 -4.76 -1.35
N TYR A 103 -6.72 -5.45 -1.04
CA TYR A 103 -6.88 -6.87 -1.34
C TYR A 103 -6.88 -7.20 -2.83
N ILE A 104 -7.43 -6.32 -3.68
CA ILE A 104 -7.35 -6.47 -5.14
C ILE A 104 -5.88 -6.39 -5.58
N ALA A 105 -5.14 -5.38 -5.14
CA ALA A 105 -3.72 -5.22 -5.48
C ALA A 105 -2.89 -6.40 -4.96
N PHE A 106 -3.12 -6.84 -3.72
CA PHE A 106 -2.49 -7.99 -3.10
C PHE A 106 -2.72 -9.27 -3.91
N SER A 107 -3.97 -9.55 -4.30
CA SER A 107 -4.32 -10.73 -5.11
C SER A 107 -3.63 -10.70 -6.48
N MET A 108 -3.61 -9.53 -7.13
CA MET A 108 -2.93 -9.37 -8.41
C MET A 108 -1.41 -9.57 -8.30
N ALA A 109 -0.79 -9.15 -7.19
CA ALA A 109 0.63 -9.40 -6.96
C ALA A 109 0.95 -10.89 -6.83
N ILE A 110 0.10 -11.67 -6.14
CA ILE A 110 0.25 -13.13 -6.03
C ILE A 110 0.14 -13.79 -7.41
N VAL A 111 -0.85 -13.38 -8.20
CA VAL A 111 -1.04 -13.91 -9.56
C VAL A 111 0.16 -13.56 -10.44
N ALA A 112 0.66 -12.32 -10.38
CA ALA A 112 1.83 -11.91 -11.13
C ALA A 112 3.09 -12.72 -10.73
N ALA A 113 3.30 -12.94 -9.42
CA ALA A 113 4.40 -13.77 -8.94
C ALA A 113 4.32 -15.20 -9.50
N ALA A 114 3.14 -15.78 -9.55
CA ALA A 114 2.94 -17.12 -10.12
C ALA A 114 3.28 -17.18 -11.60
N PHE A 115 2.95 -16.16 -12.40
CA PHE A 115 3.33 -16.08 -13.82
C PHE A 115 4.84 -15.94 -14.01
N GLU A 116 5.53 -15.28 -13.07
CA GLU A 116 6.99 -15.13 -13.09
C GLU A 116 7.72 -16.34 -12.48
N GLY A 117 6.99 -17.38 -12.03
CA GLY A 117 7.56 -18.55 -11.38
C GLY A 117 8.16 -18.27 -9.99
N VAL A 118 7.64 -17.25 -9.32
CA VAL A 118 8.05 -16.86 -7.96
C VAL A 118 7.02 -17.36 -6.94
N ASP A 119 7.49 -18.06 -5.93
CA ASP A 119 6.64 -18.50 -4.82
C ASP A 119 6.21 -17.29 -3.97
N ALA A 120 4.93 -17.25 -3.62
CA ALA A 120 4.36 -16.21 -2.78
C ALA A 120 3.47 -16.82 -1.69
N THR A 121 3.66 -16.37 -0.45
CA THR A 121 2.87 -16.79 0.70
C THR A 121 2.00 -15.63 1.18
N PRO A 122 0.67 -15.66 0.97
CA PRO A 122 -0.23 -14.65 1.52
C PRO A 122 -0.32 -14.79 3.05
N MET A 123 -0.27 -13.66 3.74
CA MET A 123 -0.32 -13.62 5.20
C MET A 123 -1.27 -12.53 5.68
N GLU A 124 -2.13 -12.89 6.62
CA GLU A 124 -3.04 -11.98 7.34
C GLU A 124 -2.90 -12.12 8.88
N GLY A 125 -2.17 -13.15 9.32
CA GLY A 125 -1.94 -13.47 10.73
C GLY A 125 -0.80 -12.65 11.33
N PHE A 126 -1.01 -11.34 11.53
CA PHE A 126 -0.07 -10.42 12.17
C PHE A 126 -0.84 -9.34 12.96
N ASP A 127 -0.14 -8.61 13.83
CA ASP A 127 -0.68 -7.44 14.53
C ASP A 127 -0.53 -6.18 13.66
N PRO A 128 -1.60 -5.64 13.07
CA PRO A 128 -1.52 -4.47 12.21
C PRO A 128 -1.05 -3.21 12.93
N ALA A 129 -1.42 -3.03 14.21
CA ALA A 129 -1.06 -1.84 14.96
C ALA A 129 0.44 -1.81 15.28
N ALA A 130 1.00 -2.95 15.67
CA ALA A 130 2.43 -3.09 15.90
C ALA A 130 3.24 -2.92 14.60
N LEU A 131 2.72 -3.39 13.47
CA LEU A 131 3.36 -3.21 12.16
C LEU A 131 3.32 -1.76 11.70
N ASP A 132 2.20 -1.06 11.90
CA ASP A 132 2.05 0.37 11.62
C ASP A 132 3.07 1.20 12.41
N GLU A 133 3.25 0.91 13.70
CA GLU A 133 4.22 1.57 14.57
C GLU A 133 5.66 1.31 14.09
N LEU A 134 6.01 0.04 13.86
CA LEU A 134 7.36 -0.33 13.40
C LEU A 134 7.75 0.34 12.08
N LEU A 135 6.81 0.44 11.15
CA LEU A 135 7.04 1.01 9.81
C LEU A 135 6.73 2.52 9.73
N GLY A 136 6.25 3.15 10.80
CA GLY A 136 5.88 4.57 10.83
C GLY A 136 4.75 4.91 9.85
N LEU A 137 3.77 4.01 9.65
CA LEU A 137 2.76 4.17 8.62
C LEU A 137 1.73 5.24 8.94
N ARG A 138 1.54 5.57 10.22
CA ARG A 138 0.56 6.58 10.68
C ARG A 138 1.06 8.02 10.60
N GLU A 139 2.36 8.20 10.41
CA GLU A 139 3.02 9.51 10.37
C GLU A 139 3.14 10.10 8.96
N ASN A 140 2.62 9.38 7.92
CA ASN A 140 2.84 9.72 6.50
C ASN A 140 1.53 9.83 5.71
#